data_69950811c17d2e41712595095b42784f
#
_entry.id   69950811c17d2e41712595095b42784f
#
_cell.length_a   1.000
_cell.length_b   1.000
_cell.length_c   1.000
_cell.angle_alpha   90.00
_cell.angle_beta   90.00
_cell.angle_gamma   90.00
#
_symmetry.space_group_name_H-M   'P 1'
#
loop_
_entity.id
_entity.type
_entity.pdbx_description
1 polymer ?
#
loop_
_entity_poly.entity_id
_entity_poly.type
_entity_poly.pdbx_seq_one_letter_code
_entity_poly.pdbx_strand_id
1 'polypeptide(L)'
;MRDSLRMLIVGSISLIIIACTVSPRTESTGEYLDSSTTTAKVKTSLIDQLGTTGFSVKVKTYKDEVQLSGFVDTPRIKQRAGQIASGVDGVRSVRNDIIVKNR
;
A
#
# COMPACT_ATOMS: atom_id res chain seq x y z
N MET A 1 11.38 40.04 25.09
CA MET A 1 12.39 39.19 24.57
C MET A 1 12.05 37.74 24.57
N ARG A 2 11.62 37.20 25.68
CA ARG A 2 11.28 35.79 25.73
C ARG A 2 10.12 35.44 24.82
N ASP A 3 9.15 36.32 24.68
CA ASP A 3 8.00 36.05 23.84
C ASP A 3 8.37 36.02 22.38
N SER A 4 9.32 36.86 21.96
CA SER A 4 9.78 36.85 20.58
C SER A 4 10.49 35.55 20.25
N LEU A 5 11.24 35.04 21.20
CA LEU A 5 11.94 33.81 20.99
C LEU A 5 11.00 32.63 20.82
N ARG A 6 9.93 32.61 21.63
CA ARG A 6 8.94 31.55 21.52
C ARG A 6 8.23 31.60 20.19
N MET A 7 7.91 32.78 19.70
CA MET A 7 7.24 32.91 18.45
C MET A 7 8.13 32.44 17.31
N LEU A 8 9.41 32.71 17.37
CA LEU A 8 10.31 32.25 16.34
C LEU A 8 10.39 30.73 16.28
N ILE A 9 10.40 30.08 17.43
CA ILE A 9 10.46 28.63 17.49
C ILE A 9 9.21 28.01 16.89
N VAL A 10 8.06 28.55 17.22
CA VAL A 10 6.80 28.05 16.71
C VAL A 10 6.73 28.21 15.18
N GLY A 11 7.19 29.34 14.69
CA GLY A 11 7.23 29.58 13.26
C GLY A 11 8.10 28.58 12.52
N SER A 12 9.23 28.24 13.11
CA SER A 12 10.14 27.29 12.50
C SER A 12 9.52 25.91 12.40
N ILE A 13 8.85 25.47 13.44
CA ILE A 13 8.22 24.16 13.44
C ILE A 13 7.12 24.10 12.40
N SER A 14 6.34 25.16 12.27
CA SER A 14 5.29 25.19 11.27
C SER A 14 5.84 25.08 9.87
N LEU A 15 6.96 25.74 9.63
CA LEU A 15 7.60 25.69 8.33
C LEU A 15 8.06 24.29 7.98
N ILE A 16 8.60 23.58 8.94
CA ILE A 16 9.07 22.22 8.72
C ILE A 16 7.90 21.31 8.35
N ILE A 17 6.76 21.47 9.01
CA ILE A 17 5.59 20.66 8.71
C ILE A 17 5.11 20.90 7.28
N ILE A 18 5.09 22.14 6.84
CA ILE A 18 4.68 22.45 5.48
C ILE A 18 5.62 21.81 4.47
N ALA A 19 6.91 21.86 4.73
CA ALA A 19 7.89 21.27 3.83
C ALA A 19 7.68 19.76 3.72
N CYS A 20 7.40 19.09 4.81
CA CYS A 20 7.17 17.67 4.79
C CYS A 20 5.91 17.32 4.00
N THR A 21 4.91 18.16 4.08
CA THR A 21 3.68 17.91 3.36
C THR A 21 3.86 18.07 1.87
N VAL A 22 4.71 18.99 1.45
CA VAL A 22 4.87 19.25 0.06
C VAL A 22 5.82 18.32 -0.64
N SER A 23 6.85 17.91 0.03
CA SER A 23 7.93 17.20 -0.60
C SER A 23 7.53 15.95 -1.34
N PRO A 24 6.66 15.14 -0.95
CA PRO A 24 6.44 13.93 -1.61
C PRO A 24 5.79 13.95 -2.95
N ARG A 25 5.34 14.93 -3.52
CA ARG A 25 4.70 14.78 -4.68
C ARG A 25 5.25 15.19 -5.81
N THR A 26 6.37 15.34 -5.85
CA THR A 26 6.89 15.90 -6.89
C THR A 26 6.61 15.22 -8.08
N GLU A 27 7.14 14.36 -8.55
CA GLU A 27 7.07 13.99 -9.78
C GLU A 27 6.23 13.01 -10.04
N SER A 28 5.52 12.69 -9.35
CA SER A 28 4.77 11.66 -9.56
C SER A 28 4.04 11.65 -10.72
N THR A 29 4.12 10.83 -11.51
CA THR A 29 3.26 10.66 -12.57
C THR A 29 2.00 10.06 -12.01
N GLY A 30 0.90 10.34 -12.58
CA GLY A 30 -0.37 9.81 -12.15
C GLY A 30 -0.40 8.31 -12.16
N GLU A 31 0.25 7.72 -13.14
CA GLU A 31 0.31 6.27 -13.25
C GLU A 31 1.00 5.64 -12.06
N TYR A 32 2.10 6.21 -11.62
CA TYR A 32 2.82 5.68 -10.49
C TYR A 32 2.01 5.80 -9.21
N LEU A 33 1.32 6.93 -9.02
CA LEU A 33 0.51 7.11 -7.84
C LEU A 33 -0.67 6.14 -7.83
N ASP A 34 -1.28 5.90 -8.97
CA ASP A 34 -2.40 4.99 -9.05
C ASP A 34 -1.95 3.57 -8.70
N SER A 35 -0.81 3.14 -9.19
CA SER A 35 -0.29 1.81 -8.89
C SER A 35 0.05 1.67 -7.41
N SER A 36 0.65 2.68 -6.81
CA SER A 36 0.97 2.64 -5.40
C SER A 36 -0.29 2.61 -4.56
N THR A 37 -1.29 3.38 -4.93
CA THR A 37 -2.55 3.43 -4.20
C THR A 37 -3.26 2.09 -4.29
N THR A 38 -3.30 1.51 -5.48
CA THR A 38 -3.94 0.22 -5.68
C THR A 38 -3.24 -0.87 -4.89
N THR A 39 -1.90 -0.87 -4.92
CA THR A 39 -1.12 -1.82 -4.13
C THR A 39 -1.45 -1.72 -2.65
N ALA A 40 -1.53 -0.51 -2.12
CA ALA A 40 -1.84 -0.30 -0.72
C ALA A 40 -3.24 -0.78 -0.37
N LYS A 41 -4.21 -0.53 -1.24
CA LYS A 41 -5.58 -0.98 -1.00
C LYS A 41 -5.68 -2.50 -1.00
N VAL A 42 -5.01 -3.14 -1.94
CA VAL A 42 -5.02 -4.61 -2.00
C VAL A 42 -4.36 -5.18 -0.76
N LYS A 43 -3.20 -4.65 -0.39
CA LYS A 43 -2.48 -5.14 0.78
C LYS A 43 -3.31 -4.98 2.05
N THR A 44 -3.94 -3.83 2.21
CA THR A 44 -4.78 -3.58 3.37
C THR A 44 -5.96 -4.55 3.41
N SER A 45 -6.59 -4.80 2.25
CA SER A 45 -7.71 -5.73 2.19
C SER A 45 -7.28 -7.16 2.52
N LEU A 46 -6.11 -7.55 2.05
CA LEU A 46 -5.60 -8.89 2.35
C LEU A 46 -5.34 -9.05 3.84
N ILE A 47 -4.72 -8.06 4.47
CA ILE A 47 -4.45 -8.11 5.90
C ILE A 47 -5.74 -8.09 6.70
N ASP A 48 -6.68 -7.27 6.29
CA ASP A 48 -7.95 -7.15 6.99
C ASP A 48 -8.74 -8.46 6.95
N GLN A 49 -8.76 -9.14 5.84
CA GLN A 49 -9.55 -10.34 5.69
C GLN A 49 -8.83 -11.65 5.98
N LEU A 50 -7.52 -11.69 5.79
CA LEU A 50 -6.73 -12.89 6.03
C LEU A 50 -5.89 -12.83 7.30
N GLY A 51 -5.87 -11.68 7.97
CA GLY A 51 -5.10 -11.51 9.19
C GLY A 51 -3.61 -11.59 8.91
N THR A 52 -2.88 -12.27 9.77
CA THR A 52 -1.43 -12.35 9.65
C THR A 52 -0.99 -13.01 8.36
N THR A 53 -1.80 -13.88 7.79
CA THR A 53 -1.47 -14.49 6.51
C THR A 53 -1.38 -13.44 5.41
N GLY A 54 -2.16 -12.37 5.51
CA GLY A 54 -2.10 -11.29 4.53
C GLY A 54 -0.74 -10.63 4.44
N PHE A 55 0.04 -10.65 5.53
CA PHE A 55 1.38 -10.08 5.50
C PHE A 55 2.33 -10.93 4.65
N SER A 56 2.05 -12.21 4.47
CA SER A 56 2.92 -13.07 3.70
C SER A 56 2.72 -12.92 2.20
N VAL A 57 1.69 -12.23 1.78
CA VAL A 57 1.39 -12.06 0.37
C VAL A 57 2.00 -10.77 -0.13
N LYS A 58 2.81 -10.84 -1.15
CA LYS A 58 3.39 -9.65 -1.75
C LYS A 58 2.48 -9.19 -2.88
N VAL A 59 2.32 -7.89 -2.99
CA VAL A 59 1.44 -7.29 -3.98
C VAL A 59 2.22 -6.34 -4.86
N LYS A 60 2.09 -6.48 -6.16
CA LYS A 60 2.68 -5.57 -7.11
C LYS A 60 1.60 -5.18 -8.09
N THR A 61 1.55 -3.93 -8.47
CA THR A 61 0.56 -3.44 -9.42
C THR A 61 1.26 -2.78 -10.61
N TYR A 62 0.83 -3.15 -11.80
CA TYR A 62 1.36 -2.54 -13.00
C TYR A 62 0.19 -2.35 -13.94
N LYS A 63 -0.13 -1.13 -14.29
CA LYS A 63 -1.22 -0.79 -15.20
C LYS A 63 -2.53 -1.49 -14.84
N ASP A 64 -2.94 -1.36 -13.60
CA ASP A 64 -4.18 -1.93 -13.06
C ASP A 64 -4.20 -3.46 -12.98
N GLU A 65 -3.11 -4.11 -13.32
CA GLU A 65 -3.00 -5.54 -13.09
C GLU A 65 -2.25 -5.78 -11.79
N VAL A 66 -2.82 -6.57 -10.91
CA VAL A 66 -2.20 -6.86 -9.62
C VAL A 66 -1.61 -8.26 -9.66
N GLN A 67 -0.34 -8.36 -9.28
CA GLN A 67 0.32 -9.65 -9.15
C GLN A 67 0.50 -9.97 -7.68
N LEU A 68 0.04 -11.15 -7.29
CA LEU A 68 0.21 -11.64 -5.93
C LEU A 68 1.27 -12.72 -5.93
N SER A 69 2.14 -12.72 -4.92
CA SER A 69 3.18 -13.75 -4.79
C SER A 69 3.41 -14.01 -3.33
N GLY A 70 4.15 -15.07 -3.05
CA GLY A 70 4.45 -15.47 -1.67
C GLY A 70 4.04 -16.89 -1.44
N PHE A 71 4.02 -17.30 -0.16
CA PHE A 71 3.73 -18.68 0.22
C PHE A 71 2.59 -18.69 1.21
N VAL A 72 1.64 -19.58 1.01
CA VAL A 72 0.53 -19.77 1.95
C VAL A 72 0.39 -21.27 2.22
N ASP A 73 -0.35 -21.60 3.26
CA ASP A 73 -0.45 -22.99 3.71
C ASP A 73 -1.47 -23.82 2.96
N THR A 74 -2.50 -23.22 2.38
CA THR A 74 -3.56 -23.99 1.74
C THR A 74 -3.97 -23.39 0.41
N PRO A 75 -4.47 -24.21 -0.50
CA PRO A 75 -5.01 -23.68 -1.75
C PRO A 75 -6.20 -22.75 -1.57
N ARG A 76 -6.93 -22.95 -0.50
CA ARG A 76 -8.08 -22.11 -0.18
C ARG A 76 -7.65 -20.69 0.09
N ILE A 77 -6.55 -20.51 0.82
CA ILE A 77 -6.03 -19.17 1.12
C ILE A 77 -5.55 -18.51 -0.16
N LYS A 78 -4.89 -19.25 -1.03
CA LYS A 78 -4.44 -18.73 -2.31
C LYS A 78 -5.62 -18.22 -3.13
N GLN A 79 -6.68 -19.01 -3.23
CA GLN A 79 -7.84 -18.65 -3.99
C GLN A 79 -8.54 -17.45 -3.37
N ARG A 80 -8.65 -17.43 -2.07
CA ARG A 80 -9.28 -16.32 -1.38
C ARG A 80 -8.51 -15.02 -1.57
N ALA A 81 -7.19 -15.08 -1.53
CA ALA A 81 -6.36 -13.90 -1.75
C ALA A 81 -6.63 -13.32 -3.14
N GLY A 82 -6.74 -14.16 -4.14
CA GLY A 82 -7.07 -13.71 -5.49
C GLY A 82 -8.44 -13.05 -5.57
N GLN A 83 -9.42 -13.62 -4.88
CA GLN A 83 -10.76 -13.06 -4.86
C GLN A 83 -10.78 -11.70 -4.16
N ILE A 84 -10.09 -11.59 -3.05
CA ILE A 84 -10.00 -10.33 -2.31
C ILE A 84 -9.38 -9.25 -3.20
N ALA A 85 -8.26 -9.58 -3.85
CA ALA A 85 -7.58 -8.63 -4.70
C ALA A 85 -8.47 -8.18 -5.87
N SER A 86 -9.19 -9.10 -6.46
CA SER A 86 -10.02 -8.75 -7.61
C SER A 86 -11.20 -7.87 -7.25
N GLY A 87 -11.58 -7.84 -5.99
CA GLY A 87 -12.68 -6.99 -5.53
C GLY A 87 -12.28 -5.59 -5.14
N VAL A 88 -11.00 -5.25 -5.22
CA VAL A 88 -10.53 -3.93 -4.82
C VAL A 88 -10.71 -2.95 -5.97
N ASP A 89 -11.20 -1.74 -5.68
CA ASP A 89 -11.38 -0.73 -6.68
C ASP A 89 -10.07 -0.38 -7.36
N GLY A 90 -10.08 -0.28 -8.65
CA GLY A 90 -8.88 0.03 -9.42
C GLY A 90 -8.16 -1.19 -9.96
N VAL A 91 -8.56 -2.38 -9.56
CA VAL A 91 -7.94 -3.61 -10.03
C VAL A 91 -8.71 -4.13 -11.23
N ARG A 92 -8.03 -4.20 -12.38
CA ARG A 92 -8.66 -4.70 -13.57
C ARG A 92 -8.45 -6.21 -13.72
N SER A 93 -7.32 -6.70 -13.35
CA SER A 93 -7.03 -8.13 -13.40
C SER A 93 -6.08 -8.52 -12.30
N VAL A 94 -6.08 -9.79 -11.94
CA VAL A 94 -5.21 -10.32 -10.90
C VAL A 94 -4.46 -11.51 -11.42
N ARG A 95 -3.15 -11.49 -11.23
CA ARG A 95 -2.30 -12.63 -11.53
C ARG A 95 -1.90 -13.24 -10.20
N ASN A 96 -2.40 -14.42 -9.91
CA ASN A 96 -2.18 -15.04 -8.61
C ASN A 96 -1.06 -16.08 -8.69
N ASP A 97 0.14 -15.65 -8.37
CA ASP A 97 1.32 -16.51 -8.40
C ASP A 97 1.72 -16.98 -7.00
N ILE A 98 0.78 -16.97 -6.06
CA ILE A 98 1.04 -17.46 -4.72
C ILE A 98 1.33 -18.96 -4.77
N ILE A 99 2.29 -19.40 -4.00
CA ILE A 99 2.68 -20.79 -3.93
C ILE A 99 2.12 -21.39 -2.65
N VAL A 100 1.49 -22.55 -2.78
CA VAL A 100 0.95 -23.25 -1.62
C VAL A 100 2.02 -24.20 -1.10
N LYS A 101 2.36 -24.06 0.19
CA LYS A 101 3.32 -24.93 0.79
C LYS A 101 2.57 -26.11 1.34
N ASN A 102 2.67 -27.21 0.72
CA ASN A 102 2.03 -28.39 1.25
C ASN A 102 2.95 -29.05 2.24
N ARG A 103 2.44 -29.49 3.34
CA ARG A 103 3.22 -30.16 4.30
C ARG A 103 2.96 -31.59 4.32
#